data_ba2965272e5f5a8e182a873917466704
#
_entry.id   ba2965272e5f5a8e182a873917466704
#
_cell.length_a   1.000
_cell.length_b   1.000
_cell.length_c   1.000
_cell.angle_alpha   90.00
_cell.angle_beta   90.00
_cell.angle_gamma   90.00
#
_symmetry.space_group_name_H-M   'P 1'
#
loop_
_entity.id
_entity.type
_entity.pdbx_description
1 polymer ?
#
loop_
_entity_poly.entity_id
_entity_poly.type
_entity_poly.pdbx_seq_one_letter_code
_entity_poly.pdbx_strand_id
1 'polypeptide(L)'
;STGILAGGYRALYELTDVEKDEAGIQVLGDINVTADNTVPQDNSNINPEDYVNTGIEFIDVLPIDGYVSEKDQSDIELAASANFDWSLPSDFMRTTKDFWETSSHHITVGGTITPTGKILRVGIIEPSGIRRCIYATGNFSYNFPLDKTGFYCVYAINDNSEVVNLTGHYGTY
;
A
#
# COMPACT_ATOMS: atom_id res chain seq x y z
N SER A 1 29.70 -5.02 8.49
CA SER A 1 29.58 -4.67 8.17
C SER A 1 29.14 -4.82 8.24
N THR A 2 28.91 -5.10 8.21
CA THR A 2 28.61 -4.88 7.94
C THR A 2 27.84 -4.99 7.94
N GLY A 3 28.36 -5.31 8.28
CA GLY A 3 27.76 -5.13 7.94
C GLY A 3 26.94 -5.23 8.06
N ILE A 4 26.29 -5.47 8.02
CA ILE A 4 25.74 -5.25 7.91
C ILE A 4 25.04 -5.32 7.97
N LEU A 5 24.43 -5.41 8.12
CA LEU A 5 23.92 -5.18 7.93
C LEU A 5 23.17 -5.30 8.04
N ALA A 6 22.41 -5.42 8.23
CA ALA A 6 21.90 -5.16 8.07
C ALA A 6 21.27 -5.17 8.20
N GLY A 7 21.02 -5.50 8.45
CA GLY A 7 20.57 -5.12 8.27
C GLY A 7 20.20 -5.13 8.31
N GLY A 8 19.94 -5.17 8.43
CA GLY A 8 19.90 -4.73 8.10
C GLY A 8 20.16 -4.89 8.15
N TYR A 9 20.47 -5.08 8.21
CA TYR A 9 21.19 -4.90 7.86
C TYR A 9 21.61 -4.98 8.08
N ARG A 10 21.17 -4.94 8.18
CA ARG A 10 22.01 -4.79 8.07
C ARG A 10 22.32 -4.41 8.23
N ALA A 11 22.32 -4.55 8.77
CA ALA A 11 23.02 -4.02 8.54
C ALA A 11 23.63 -4.11 8.84
N LEU A 12 23.74 -4.09 9.23
CA LEU A 12 24.53 -3.82 9.03
C LEU A 12 25.10 -3.90 9.46
N TYR A 13 25.70 -3.74 9.76
CA TYR A 13 26.66 -3.56 9.80
C TYR A 13 27.03 -3.39 10.37
N GLU A 14 26.65 -3.27 10.70
CA GLU A 14 27.46 -2.79 10.86
C GLU A 14 28.05 -2.43 11.11
N LEU A 15 27.92 -2.57 11.54
CA LEU A 15 28.74 -1.92 11.38
C LEU A 15 29.35 -1.77 11.97
N THR A 16 29.46 -1.58 12.52
CA THR A 16 30.24 -1.09 12.61
C THR A 16 30.85 -0.92 12.93
N ASP A 17 31.08 -0.82 13.25
CA ASP A 17 31.92 -0.35 13.18
C ASP A 17 32.35 -0.05 13.21
N VAL A 18 32.16 -0.09 13.45
CA VAL A 18 32.70 0.46 13.10
C VAL A 18 33.04 0.63 13.19
N GLU A 19 33.23 0.88 13.39
CA GLU A 19 33.64 1.31 13.12
C GLU A 19 33.97 1.43 12.96
N LYS A 20 34.29 1.35 13.26
CA LYS A 20 34.66 1.59 12.98
C LYS A 20 35.01 1.84 12.74
N ASP A 21 35.24 1.78 13.20
CA ASP A 21 35.65 2.15 12.80
C ASP A 21 35.99 2.13 12.72
N GLU A 22 35.64 2.33 12.85
CA GLU A 22 35.78 2.56 12.39
C GLU A 22 35.59 2.59 11.93
N ALA A 23 35.58 2.43 12.34
CA ALA A 23 35.29 2.70 11.71
C ALA A 23 34.93 2.59 11.39
N GLY A 24 34.74 2.50 11.52
CA GLY A 24 34.26 2.74 10.82
C GLY A 24 33.72 2.65 10.60
N ILE A 25 33.50 2.72 10.75
CA ILE A 25 32.88 3.03 10.22
C ILE A 25 32.41 3.21 10.17
N GLN A 26 32.03 3.22 10.30
CA GLN A 26 31.56 3.72 9.98
C GLN A 26 30.92 3.88 9.91
N VAL A 27 30.80 3.93 9.98
CA VAL A 27 30.15 4.40 9.77
C VAL A 27 29.62 4.40 9.59
N LEU A 28 29.12 4.59 9.43
CA LEU A 28 28.50 4.93 9.17
C LEU A 28 27.78 5.25 9.21
N GLY A 29 27.31 5.49 9.19
CA GLY A 29 26.53 5.94 9.22
C GLY A 29 25.69 6.24 8.94
N ASP A 30 25.33 6.60 8.89
CA ASP A 30 24.42 6.86 8.53
C ASP A 30 23.83 6.40 7.76
N ILE A 31 23.59 6.12 7.61
CA ILE A 31 23.02 5.79 6.87
C ILE A 31 22.12 5.84 6.42
N ASN A 32 21.66 5.97 6.18
CA ASN A 32 20.69 6.17 5.83
C ASN A 32 20.06 5.52 5.09
N VAL A 33 19.72 5.20 5.08
CA VAL A 33 19.13 4.61 4.56
C VAL A 33 18.26 4.62 3.92
N THR A 34 18.04 4.99 3.71
CA THR A 34 17.16 5.25 3.19
C THR A 34 16.76 4.69 2.21
N ALA A 35 17.10 4.46 1.98
CA ALA A 35 16.72 4.17 1.10
C ALA A 35 16.23 3.18 0.51
N ASP A 36 16.14 2.56 0.77
CA ASP A 36 15.72 1.68 0.23
C ASP A 36 14.55 1.38 0.36
N ASN A 37 13.92 2.02 0.19
CA ASN A 37 12.65 2.01 0.26
C ASN A 37 11.93 1.47 -0.82
N THR A 38 12.55 0.79 -1.68
CA THR A 38 11.92 0.05 -2.73
C THR A 38 11.26 -1.21 -2.23
N VAL A 39 11.55 -1.62 -1.00
CA VAL A 39 10.90 -2.77 -0.37
C VAL A 39 9.75 -2.26 0.47
N PRO A 40 8.49 -2.59 0.14
CA PRO A 40 7.37 -2.14 0.94
C PRO A 40 7.46 -2.65 2.37
N GLN A 41 7.11 -1.80 3.33
CA GLN A 41 6.97 -2.19 4.72
C GLN A 41 5.60 -2.82 4.90
N ASP A 42 5.43 -3.65 5.93
CA ASP A 42 4.09 -4.07 6.29
C ASP A 42 3.47 -3.04 7.25
N ASN A 43 2.16 -3.12 7.42
CA ASN A 43 1.43 -2.13 8.22
C ASN A 43 1.05 -2.64 9.61
N SER A 44 1.73 -3.67 10.10
CA SER A 44 1.34 -4.31 11.36
C SER A 44 1.51 -3.41 12.59
N ASN A 45 2.47 -2.48 12.55
CA ASN A 45 2.83 -1.69 13.72
C ASN A 45 2.93 -0.20 13.43
N ILE A 46 2.10 0.31 12.52
CA ILE A 46 2.14 1.72 12.18
C ILE A 46 0.88 2.41 12.68
N ASN A 47 0.99 3.73 12.86
CA ASN A 47 -0.16 4.58 13.09
C ASN A 47 -0.59 5.18 11.75
N PRO A 48 -1.79 4.84 11.25
CA PRO A 48 -2.23 5.33 9.94
C PRO A 48 -2.17 6.84 9.80
N GLU A 49 -2.42 7.58 10.89
CA GLU A 49 -2.42 9.04 10.82
C GLU A 49 -1.06 9.61 10.44
N ASP A 50 0.01 8.89 10.72
CA ASP A 50 1.36 9.34 10.38
C ASP A 50 1.68 9.13 8.91
N TYR A 51 0.88 8.36 8.20
CA TYR A 51 1.19 7.96 6.83
C TYR A 51 0.11 8.36 5.82
N VAL A 52 -0.94 9.02 6.27
CA VAL A 52 -2.05 9.37 5.38
C VAL A 52 -1.58 10.34 4.31
N ASN A 53 -1.89 10.03 3.05
CA ASN A 53 -1.55 10.84 1.88
C ASN A 53 -0.06 11.14 1.75
N THR A 54 0.80 10.24 2.23
CA THR A 54 2.26 10.42 2.15
C THR A 54 2.87 9.76 0.92
N GLY A 55 2.10 8.94 0.21
CA GLY A 55 2.63 8.18 -0.90
C GLY A 55 3.49 6.99 -0.50
N ILE A 56 3.41 6.57 0.76
CA ILE A 56 4.12 5.40 1.24
C ILE A 56 3.20 4.19 1.15
N GLU A 57 3.68 3.16 0.49
CA GLU A 57 2.95 1.93 0.27
C GLU A 57 3.31 0.88 1.31
N PHE A 58 2.33 0.09 1.71
CA PHE A 58 2.53 -0.99 2.69
C PHE A 58 2.05 -2.32 2.15
N ILE A 59 2.69 -3.39 2.58
CA ILE A 59 2.09 -4.71 2.50
C ILE A 59 1.01 -4.74 3.59
N ASP A 60 -0.22 -4.97 3.20
CA ASP A 60 -1.36 -4.93 4.11
C ASP A 60 -1.56 -6.31 4.73
N VAL A 61 -1.05 -6.46 5.94
CA VAL A 61 -1.10 -7.73 6.68
C VAL A 61 -2.13 -7.71 7.80
N LEU A 62 -2.86 -6.61 7.97
CA LEU A 62 -3.84 -6.53 9.04
C LEU A 62 -4.96 -7.52 8.80
N PRO A 63 -5.38 -8.26 9.83
CA PRO A 63 -6.47 -9.21 9.68
C PRO A 63 -7.76 -8.51 9.29
N ILE A 64 -8.55 -9.18 8.48
CA ILE A 64 -9.88 -8.71 8.10
C ILE A 64 -10.97 -9.66 8.61
N ASP A 65 -10.63 -10.50 9.58
CA ASP A 65 -11.60 -11.35 10.23
C ASP A 65 -12.67 -10.47 10.87
N GLY A 66 -13.92 -10.83 10.66
CA GLY A 66 -15.04 -10.03 11.17
C GLY A 66 -15.44 -8.89 10.27
N TYR A 67 -14.68 -8.62 9.19
CA TYR A 67 -15.07 -7.61 8.22
C TYR A 67 -16.04 -8.21 7.20
N VAL A 68 -17.01 -7.41 6.78
CA VAL A 68 -17.84 -7.77 5.64
C VAL A 68 -17.04 -7.46 4.38
N SER A 69 -17.04 -8.39 3.44
CA SER A 69 -16.30 -8.22 2.20
C SER A 69 -17.25 -8.36 1.02
N GLU A 70 -17.22 -7.39 0.12
CA GLU A 70 -18.03 -7.41 -1.11
C GLU A 70 -17.14 -7.17 -2.31
N LYS A 71 -17.39 -7.92 -3.38
CA LYS A 71 -16.71 -7.74 -4.65
C LYS A 71 -17.73 -7.26 -5.68
N ASP A 72 -17.35 -6.21 -6.42
CA ASP A 72 -18.21 -5.73 -7.50
C ASP A 72 -18.40 -6.82 -8.55
N GLN A 73 -19.63 -6.94 -9.04
CA GLN A 73 -20.01 -7.98 -9.98
C GLN A 73 -20.51 -7.39 -11.30
N SER A 74 -19.89 -6.30 -11.71
CA SER A 74 -20.27 -5.65 -12.96
C SER A 74 -20.01 -6.57 -14.14
N ASP A 75 -20.94 -6.61 -15.07
CA ASP A 75 -20.77 -7.33 -16.33
C ASP A 75 -20.02 -6.51 -17.36
N ILE A 76 -19.59 -5.32 -17.02
CA ILE A 76 -18.88 -4.47 -17.92
C ILE A 76 -17.54 -5.13 -18.26
N GLU A 77 -17.23 -5.15 -19.56
CA GLU A 77 -15.96 -5.61 -20.00
C GLU A 77 -14.85 -4.93 -19.24
N LEU A 78 -13.77 -5.66 -19.00
CA LEU A 78 -12.62 -5.13 -18.30
C LEU A 78 -12.00 -4.02 -19.12
N ALA A 79 -12.21 -2.80 -18.68
CA ALA A 79 -11.61 -1.66 -19.30
C ALA A 79 -10.28 -1.36 -18.63
N ALA A 80 -9.40 -0.63 -19.36
CA ALA A 80 -8.14 -0.17 -18.79
C ALA A 80 -8.37 0.83 -17.67
N SER A 81 -9.59 1.30 -17.49
CA SER A 81 -9.94 2.23 -16.41
C SER A 81 -11.41 2.07 -16.06
N ALA A 82 -11.75 2.42 -14.83
CA ALA A 82 -13.12 2.39 -14.36
C ALA A 82 -13.30 3.36 -13.21
N ASN A 83 -14.57 3.82 -13.07
CA ASN A 83 -14.97 4.64 -11.92
C ASN A 83 -15.82 3.80 -11.00
N PHE A 84 -15.77 4.13 -9.73
CA PHE A 84 -16.63 3.47 -8.73
C PHE A 84 -17.05 4.49 -7.68
N ASP A 85 -18.18 4.20 -7.02
CA ASP A 85 -18.72 5.07 -6.00
C ASP A 85 -19.20 4.16 -4.87
N TRP A 86 -18.41 4.10 -3.82
CA TRP A 86 -18.63 3.16 -2.73
C TRP A 86 -19.01 3.87 -1.45
N SER A 87 -20.04 3.32 -0.78
CA SER A 87 -20.36 3.68 0.59
C SER A 87 -19.92 2.51 1.46
N LEU A 88 -18.95 2.74 2.33
CA LEU A 88 -18.32 1.68 3.11
C LEU A 88 -18.74 1.80 4.58
N PRO A 89 -19.60 0.88 5.04
CA PRO A 89 -19.90 0.82 6.48
C PRO A 89 -18.64 0.52 7.30
N SER A 90 -18.78 0.62 8.61
CA SER A 90 -17.70 0.23 9.53
C SER A 90 -17.29 -1.22 9.29
N ASP A 91 -15.98 -1.50 9.37
CA ASP A 91 -15.42 -2.85 9.23
C ASP A 91 -15.85 -3.51 7.93
N PHE A 92 -15.68 -2.79 6.85
CA PHE A 92 -16.13 -3.22 5.53
C PHE A 92 -14.97 -3.16 4.55
N MET A 93 -14.91 -4.17 3.70
CA MET A 93 -13.95 -4.22 2.59
C MET A 93 -14.72 -4.35 1.29
N ARG A 94 -14.35 -3.56 0.30
CA ARG A 94 -14.95 -3.65 -1.01
C ARG A 94 -13.88 -3.73 -2.07
N THR A 95 -14.09 -4.56 -3.08
CA THR A 95 -13.15 -4.73 -4.18
C THR A 95 -13.85 -4.52 -5.50
N THR A 96 -13.07 -4.10 -6.48
CA THR A 96 -13.50 -4.14 -7.88
C THR A 96 -13.54 -5.59 -8.35
N LYS A 97 -14.10 -5.80 -9.52
CA LYS A 97 -13.95 -7.05 -10.26
C LYS A 97 -12.47 -7.21 -10.62
N ASP A 98 -12.06 -8.46 -10.78
CA ASP A 98 -10.68 -8.74 -11.19
C ASP A 98 -10.45 -8.32 -12.64
N PHE A 99 -9.23 -7.83 -12.91
CA PHE A 99 -8.81 -7.47 -14.26
C PHE A 99 -7.35 -7.91 -14.45
N TRP A 100 -6.99 -8.17 -15.71
CA TRP A 100 -5.67 -8.70 -16.05
C TRP A 100 -4.69 -7.55 -16.31
N GLU A 101 -3.48 -7.66 -15.74
CA GLU A 101 -2.42 -6.71 -16.02
C GLU A 101 -1.06 -7.39 -16.08
N THR A 102 -0.13 -6.70 -16.73
CA THR A 102 1.22 -7.21 -16.95
C THR A 102 2.22 -6.53 -16.01
N SER A 103 3.31 -7.21 -15.79
CA SER A 103 4.31 -6.82 -14.78
C SER A 103 5.01 -5.49 -15.05
N SER A 104 4.95 -4.97 -16.26
CA SER A 104 5.62 -3.69 -16.56
C SER A 104 4.69 -2.49 -16.43
N HIS A 105 3.44 -2.73 -16.08
CA HIS A 105 2.43 -1.68 -15.98
C HIS A 105 2.30 -1.15 -14.57
N HIS A 106 1.45 -0.16 -14.44
CA HIS A 106 1.09 0.46 -13.16
C HIS A 106 -0.41 0.45 -13.04
N ILE A 107 -0.90 0.45 -11.81
CA ILE A 107 -2.31 0.71 -11.52
C ILE A 107 -2.34 2.02 -10.74
N THR A 108 -2.97 3.04 -11.31
CA THR A 108 -3.21 4.30 -10.60
C THR A 108 -4.58 4.20 -9.94
N VAL A 109 -4.64 4.51 -8.66
CA VAL A 109 -5.89 4.57 -7.92
C VAL A 109 -6.02 5.96 -7.34
N GLY A 110 -7.18 6.57 -7.50
CA GLY A 110 -7.41 7.90 -6.95
C GLY A 110 -8.87 8.15 -6.70
N GLY A 111 -9.14 9.28 -6.08
CA GLY A 111 -10.52 9.68 -5.79
C GLY A 111 -10.63 10.62 -4.63
N THR A 112 -11.84 10.65 -4.06
CA THR A 112 -12.18 11.52 -2.94
C THR A 112 -12.85 10.70 -1.85
N ILE A 113 -12.31 10.81 -0.66
CA ILE A 113 -12.83 10.15 0.54
C ILE A 113 -13.54 11.18 1.40
N THR A 114 -14.77 10.90 1.78
CA THR A 114 -15.57 11.78 2.64
C THR A 114 -16.18 10.99 3.79
N PRO A 115 -16.33 11.59 4.97
CA PRO A 115 -15.90 12.95 5.35
C PRO A 115 -14.39 13.11 5.34
N THR A 116 -13.93 14.31 5.06
CA THR A 116 -12.52 14.64 5.12
C THR A 116 -11.97 14.33 6.52
N GLY A 117 -10.81 13.71 6.56
CA GLY A 117 -10.20 13.32 7.82
C GLY A 117 -10.42 11.86 8.20
N LYS A 118 -11.41 11.21 7.58
CA LYS A 118 -11.57 9.77 7.75
C LYS A 118 -10.59 9.06 6.83
N ILE A 119 -9.88 8.09 7.38
CA ILE A 119 -8.80 7.40 6.68
C ILE A 119 -9.27 6.04 6.23
N LEU A 120 -9.01 5.71 4.97
CA LEU A 120 -9.23 4.37 4.42
C LEU A 120 -7.90 3.72 4.06
N ARG A 121 -7.88 2.39 4.10
CA ARG A 121 -6.84 1.63 3.40
C ARG A 121 -7.33 1.46 1.97
N VAL A 122 -6.53 1.91 1.02
CA VAL A 122 -6.88 1.81 -0.40
C VAL A 122 -5.71 1.16 -1.12
N GLY A 123 -5.98 0.16 -1.93
CA GLY A 123 -4.88 -0.54 -2.56
C GLY A 123 -5.27 -1.51 -3.64
N ILE A 124 -4.36 -2.43 -3.90
CA ILE A 124 -4.54 -3.48 -4.90
C ILE A 124 -4.30 -4.83 -4.26
N ILE A 125 -4.94 -5.85 -4.81
CA ILE A 125 -4.65 -7.24 -4.47
C ILE A 125 -3.96 -7.85 -5.66
N GLU A 126 -2.77 -8.38 -5.44
CA GLU A 126 -1.93 -8.97 -6.49
C GLU A 126 -2.43 -10.37 -6.86
N PRO A 127 -1.94 -10.91 -7.98
CA PRO A 127 -2.29 -12.29 -8.37
C PRO A 127 -1.96 -13.31 -7.28
N SER A 128 -0.95 -13.04 -6.44
CA SER A 128 -0.58 -13.89 -5.34
C SER A 128 -1.53 -13.81 -4.15
N GLY A 129 -2.44 -12.82 -4.13
CA GLY A 129 -3.33 -12.56 -3.02
C GLY A 129 -2.78 -11.56 -2.02
N ILE A 130 -1.54 -11.10 -2.20
CA ILE A 130 -0.95 -10.08 -1.33
C ILE A 130 -1.68 -8.76 -1.55
N ARG A 131 -2.09 -8.12 -0.45
CA ARG A 131 -2.69 -6.80 -0.48
C ARG A 131 -1.60 -5.76 -0.29
N ARG A 132 -1.62 -4.74 -1.14
CA ARG A 132 -0.70 -3.59 -1.05
C ARG A 132 -1.56 -2.35 -0.94
N CYS A 133 -1.30 -1.51 0.06
CA CYS A 133 -2.17 -0.36 0.31
C CYS A 133 -1.42 0.90 0.64
N ILE A 134 -2.13 2.00 0.49
CA ILE A 134 -1.77 3.30 1.07
C ILE A 134 -2.88 3.67 2.05
N TYR A 135 -2.57 4.64 2.91
CA TYR A 135 -3.59 5.26 3.78
C TYR A 135 -3.96 6.60 3.18
N ALA A 136 -5.24 6.84 3.00
CA ALA A 136 -5.72 8.00 2.27
C ALA A 136 -6.92 8.64 2.93
N THR A 137 -7.05 9.94 2.76
CA THR A 137 -8.23 10.72 3.13
C THR A 137 -8.40 11.88 2.15
N GLY A 138 -9.62 12.40 2.03
CA GLY A 138 -9.87 13.52 1.12
C GLY A 138 -9.51 13.14 -0.31
N ASN A 139 -8.92 14.10 -1.03
CA ASN A 139 -8.46 13.84 -2.41
C ASN A 139 -7.12 13.14 -2.38
N PHE A 140 -6.99 12.07 -3.15
CA PHE A 140 -5.76 11.31 -3.20
C PHE A 140 -5.56 10.68 -4.58
N SER A 141 -4.32 10.31 -4.86
CA SER A 141 -3.96 9.53 -6.05
C SER A 141 -2.65 8.82 -5.78
N TYR A 142 -2.54 7.57 -6.20
CA TYR A 142 -1.32 6.80 -6.03
C TYR A 142 -1.13 5.83 -7.18
N ASN A 143 0.13 5.67 -7.59
CA ASN A 143 0.55 4.74 -8.63
C ASN A 143 1.17 3.51 -7.99
N PHE A 144 0.54 2.36 -8.20
CA PHE A 144 1.10 1.08 -7.75
C PHE A 144 1.90 0.47 -8.89
N PRO A 145 3.23 0.41 -8.79
CA PRO A 145 4.02 -0.30 -9.80
C PRO A 145 3.80 -1.80 -9.66
N LEU A 146 3.74 -2.49 -10.78
CA LEU A 146 3.46 -3.93 -10.80
C LEU A 146 4.73 -4.70 -11.18
N ASP A 147 4.97 -5.80 -10.47
CA ASP A 147 6.07 -6.70 -10.77
C ASP A 147 5.62 -8.11 -11.09
N LYS A 148 4.31 -8.33 -11.17
CA LYS A 148 3.73 -9.63 -11.49
C LYS A 148 2.66 -9.48 -12.56
N THR A 149 2.53 -10.49 -13.38
CA THR A 149 1.49 -10.55 -14.41
C THR A 149 0.37 -11.45 -13.93
N GLY A 150 -0.86 -11.01 -14.06
CA GLY A 150 -2.01 -11.81 -13.65
C GLY A 150 -3.22 -10.95 -13.33
N PHE A 151 -4.14 -11.53 -12.57
CA PHE A 151 -5.36 -10.84 -12.17
C PHE A 151 -5.13 -10.01 -10.92
N TYR A 152 -5.57 -8.77 -11.00
CA TYR A 152 -5.52 -7.79 -9.91
C TYR A 152 -6.92 -7.31 -9.63
N CYS A 153 -7.13 -6.74 -8.46
CA CYS A 153 -8.31 -5.90 -8.20
C CYS A 153 -7.89 -4.74 -7.31
N VAL A 154 -8.71 -3.69 -7.32
CA VAL A 154 -8.55 -2.55 -6.41
C VAL A 154 -9.45 -2.77 -5.22
N TYR A 155 -9.01 -2.40 -4.03
CA TYR A 155 -9.82 -2.55 -2.84
C TYR A 155 -9.75 -1.31 -1.94
N ALA A 156 -10.75 -1.21 -1.08
CA ALA A 156 -10.74 -0.23 0.01
C ALA A 156 -11.31 -0.89 1.26
N ILE A 157 -10.76 -0.53 2.40
CA ILE A 157 -11.19 -1.03 3.71
C ILE A 157 -11.46 0.15 4.62
N ASN A 158 -12.63 0.12 5.27
CA ASN A 158 -13.01 1.11 6.25
C ASN A 158 -12.81 0.54 7.65
N ASP A 159 -11.78 1.02 8.33
CA ASP A 159 -11.50 0.66 9.72
C ASP A 159 -12.15 1.63 10.72
N ASN A 160 -12.90 2.63 10.22
CA ASN A 160 -13.57 3.59 11.09
C ASN A 160 -14.87 3.00 11.62
N SER A 161 -15.40 3.60 12.68
CA SER A 161 -16.67 3.18 13.25
C SER A 161 -17.87 3.76 12.52
N GLU A 162 -17.66 4.72 11.62
CA GLU A 162 -18.72 5.36 10.84
C GLU A 162 -18.62 4.98 9.38
N VAL A 163 -19.69 5.24 8.65
CA VAL A 163 -19.69 5.09 7.19
C VAL A 163 -18.72 6.09 6.56
N VAL A 164 -17.93 5.62 5.62
CA VAL A 164 -17.01 6.47 4.84
C VAL A 164 -17.28 6.20 3.37
N ASN A 165 -17.31 7.26 2.59
CA ASN A 165 -17.59 7.16 1.16
C ASN A 165 -16.32 7.37 0.36
N LEU A 166 -16.20 6.61 -0.71
CA LEU A 166 -15.08 6.72 -1.65
C LEU A 166 -15.63 6.79 -3.06
N THR A 167 -15.52 7.97 -3.66
CA THR A 167 -15.77 8.16 -5.08
C THR A 167 -14.42 8.08 -5.76
N GLY A 168 -14.17 6.99 -6.46
CA GLY A 168 -12.85 6.68 -6.93
C GLY A 168 -12.79 6.24 -8.38
N HIS A 169 -11.56 6.06 -8.82
CA HIS A 169 -11.28 5.56 -10.14
C HIS A 169 -9.96 4.82 -10.12
N TYR A 170 -9.78 3.94 -11.09
CA TYR A 170 -8.47 3.36 -11.35
C TYR A 170 -8.21 3.33 -12.84
N GLY A 171 -6.95 3.35 -13.18
CA GLY A 171 -6.50 3.22 -14.56
C GLY A 171 -5.22 2.41 -14.60
N THR A 172 -4.96 1.76 -15.73
CA THR A 172 -3.75 0.97 -15.92
C THR A 172 -2.98 1.51 -17.13
N TYR A 173 -1.65 1.43 -17.03
CA TYR A 173 -0.82 1.87 -18.15
C TYR A 173 0.61 1.32 -18.06
#